data_16caeaad149f0ec8d9a43e385a22c655
#
_entry.id   16caeaad149f0ec8d9a43e385a22c655
#
_cell.length_a   1.000
_cell.length_b   1.000
_cell.length_c   1.000
_cell.angle_alpha   90.00
_cell.angle_beta   90.00
_cell.angle_gamma   90.00
#
_symmetry.space_group_name_H-M   'P 1'
#
loop_
_entity.id
_entity.type
_entity.pdbx_description
1 polymer ?
#
loop_
_entity_poly.entity_id
_entity_poly.type
_entity_poly.pdbx_seq_one_letter_code
_entity_poly.pdbx_strand_id
1 'polypeptide(L)'
;MSQDFYLGNPNLKKVGTEIQFTKDQIAEYLKCKEDPVYFAMTYIKIISLDEGIVPFKMWDFQQELIESFHENRFNIAKLPRQTGKSTTCVSYLLHYILFNDNVNVGILANKLSTARDLLGRLQLAYEQLPMWLQQGIVVYNKGSMELENGSKILAASTSASAVRGMSFNIIFLDEFAFIPNHIAEQFFSSVYPTITSGTSTKVIIISTPNGMNHFYKLWVDAQKGRNGYAWNEVHWSKVPGRDAKWKETTIANTSERQFTQEFECEFLGSVDTLITASKLRVLTYDDAITTNGSLDVYENPIPNHDYIICVDVSRGLAQDYSAFVVIDITHAPWRLVAKYRDKDVRLYPYILLLVSMVHV
;
A
#
# COMPACT_ATOMS: atom_id res chain seq x y z
N MET A 1 -15.37 38.42 19.39
CA MET A 1 -15.05 37.07 19.87
C MET A 1 -14.90 36.01 18.77
N SER A 2 -14.58 36.31 17.53
CA SER A 2 -14.41 35.26 16.49
C SER A 2 -13.20 35.48 15.58
N GLN A 3 -12.21 36.26 16.04
CA GLN A 3 -11.06 36.63 15.18
C GLN A 3 -10.01 35.52 15.05
N ASP A 4 -9.91 34.62 16.02
CA ASP A 4 -8.84 33.64 16.13
C ASP A 4 -9.17 32.24 15.61
N PHE A 5 -10.43 32.01 15.21
CA PHE A 5 -10.94 30.71 14.81
C PHE A 5 -11.33 30.65 13.33
N TYR A 6 -10.98 29.58 12.64
CA TYR A 6 -11.35 29.35 11.25
C TYR A 6 -12.85 29.16 11.12
N LEU A 7 -13.52 30.00 10.33
CA LEU A 7 -14.97 30.01 10.15
C LEU A 7 -15.79 29.99 11.46
N GLY A 8 -15.21 30.49 12.57
CA GLY A 8 -15.86 30.52 13.87
C GLY A 8 -15.86 29.20 14.63
N ASN A 9 -15.20 28.14 14.15
CA ASN A 9 -15.04 26.87 14.86
C ASN A 9 -13.95 26.97 15.94
N PRO A 10 -14.29 26.86 17.24
CA PRO A 10 -13.34 27.03 18.34
C PRO A 10 -12.23 25.98 18.38
N ASN A 11 -12.36 24.88 17.64
CA ASN A 11 -11.38 23.81 17.56
C ASN A 11 -10.38 23.98 16.41
N LEU A 12 -10.53 25.04 15.61
CA LEU A 12 -9.71 25.28 14.42
C LEU A 12 -9.01 26.65 14.50
N LYS A 13 -7.69 26.64 14.63
CA LYS A 13 -6.88 27.85 14.61
C LYS A 13 -6.94 28.51 13.24
N LYS A 14 -7.18 29.83 13.21
CA LYS A 14 -7.14 30.64 11.99
C LYS A 14 -5.71 31.02 11.63
N VAL A 15 -5.44 31.20 10.34
CA VAL A 15 -4.18 31.75 9.83
C VAL A 15 -3.86 33.11 10.49
N GLY A 16 -2.61 33.31 10.87
CA GLY A 16 -2.10 34.54 11.45
C GLY A 16 -2.52 34.75 12.92
N THR A 17 -3.10 33.76 13.58
CA THR A 17 -3.35 33.83 15.04
C THR A 17 -2.03 33.65 15.78
N GLU A 18 -1.55 34.73 16.42
CA GLU A 18 -0.33 34.72 17.22
C GLU A 18 -0.54 33.96 18.53
N ILE A 19 0.36 33.07 18.85
CA ILE A 19 0.41 32.33 20.12
C ILE A 19 1.72 32.64 20.82
N GLN A 20 1.61 33.13 22.03
CA GLN A 20 2.77 33.30 22.90
C GLN A 20 3.08 31.97 23.57
N PHE A 21 4.16 31.35 23.14
CA PHE A 21 4.62 30.08 23.70
C PHE A 21 5.31 30.32 25.07
N THR A 22 4.98 29.47 26.03
CA THR A 22 5.79 29.32 27.24
C THR A 22 7.06 28.53 26.95
N LYS A 23 8.06 28.63 27.84
CA LYS A 23 9.29 27.81 27.68
C LYS A 23 9.01 26.32 27.65
N ASP A 24 8.06 25.85 28.45
CA ASP A 24 7.67 24.44 28.50
C ASP A 24 6.99 24.01 27.19
N GLN A 25 6.13 24.86 26.61
CA GLN A 25 5.51 24.58 25.31
C GLN A 25 6.51 24.54 24.17
N ILE A 26 7.59 25.36 24.22
CA ILE A 26 8.67 25.30 23.21
C ILE A 26 9.41 23.96 23.33
N ALA A 27 9.78 23.54 24.54
CA ALA A 27 10.44 22.26 24.76
C ALA A 27 9.57 21.09 24.30
N GLU A 28 8.28 21.15 24.62
CA GLU A 28 7.29 20.14 24.26
C GLU A 28 7.05 20.08 22.74
N TYR A 29 6.99 21.25 22.07
CA TYR A 29 6.89 21.33 20.61
C TYR A 29 8.08 20.66 19.91
N LEU A 30 9.30 20.95 20.39
CA LEU A 30 10.51 20.33 19.83
C LEU A 30 10.52 18.82 20.01
N LYS A 31 10.12 18.35 21.19
CA LYS A 31 9.99 16.91 21.47
C LYS A 31 8.97 16.24 20.56
N CYS A 32 7.80 16.84 20.38
CA CYS A 32 6.78 16.36 19.45
C CYS A 32 7.28 16.34 18.01
N LYS A 33 8.06 17.34 17.59
CA LYS A 33 8.62 17.41 16.24
C LYS A 33 9.62 16.29 15.97
N GLU A 34 10.47 15.96 16.94
CA GLU A 34 11.51 14.95 16.80
C GLU A 34 10.97 13.52 16.90
N ASP A 35 9.91 13.30 17.70
CA ASP A 35 9.38 11.97 18.01
C ASP A 35 7.89 11.85 17.64
N PRO A 36 7.58 11.25 16.46
CA PRO A 36 6.21 11.05 16.03
C PRO A 36 5.42 10.05 16.90
N VAL A 37 6.11 9.10 17.56
CA VAL A 37 5.47 8.16 18.51
C VAL A 37 5.05 8.90 19.76
N TYR A 38 5.94 9.72 20.32
CA TYR A 38 5.63 10.55 21.48
C TYR A 38 4.46 11.51 21.20
N PHE A 39 4.50 12.20 20.05
CA PHE A 39 3.40 13.08 19.63
C PHE A 39 2.07 12.31 19.58
N ALA A 40 2.05 11.15 18.93
CA ALA A 40 0.84 10.38 18.76
C ALA A 40 0.28 9.89 20.11
N MET A 41 1.12 9.37 21.00
CA MET A 41 0.68 8.87 22.30
C MET A 41 0.22 9.99 23.25
N THR A 42 0.79 11.18 23.13
CA THR A 42 0.51 12.29 24.03
C THR A 42 -0.70 13.12 23.59
N TYR A 43 -0.82 13.39 22.28
CA TYR A 43 -1.77 14.38 21.78
C TYR A 43 -2.89 13.81 20.92
N ILE A 44 -2.69 12.64 20.29
CA ILE A 44 -3.75 12.08 19.45
C ILE A 44 -4.85 11.45 20.30
N LYS A 45 -6.08 11.80 19.94
CA LYS A 45 -7.29 11.18 20.47
C LYS A 45 -8.03 10.43 19.38
N ILE A 46 -8.67 9.35 19.74
CA ILE A 46 -9.41 8.46 18.85
C ILE A 46 -10.84 8.31 19.32
N ILE A 47 -11.73 7.92 18.40
CA ILE A 47 -13.08 7.53 18.76
C ILE A 47 -13.08 6.05 19.11
N SER A 48 -13.33 5.73 20.39
CA SER A 48 -13.69 4.39 20.83
C SER A 48 -15.19 4.19 20.64
N LEU A 49 -15.59 2.98 20.25
CA LEU A 49 -17.02 2.64 20.12
C LEU A 49 -17.73 2.61 21.47
N ASP A 50 -17.00 2.31 22.53
CA ASP A 50 -17.57 2.12 23.87
C ASP A 50 -17.41 3.36 24.77
N GLU A 51 -16.33 4.14 24.60
CA GLU A 51 -15.93 5.19 25.54
C GLU A 51 -15.94 6.60 24.92
N GLY A 52 -16.28 6.73 23.62
CA GLY A 52 -16.24 8.01 22.91
C GLY A 52 -14.80 8.45 22.57
N ILE A 53 -14.47 9.74 22.83
CA ILE A 53 -13.13 10.27 22.53
C ILE A 53 -12.14 9.91 23.65
N VAL A 54 -11.14 9.10 23.34
CA VAL A 54 -10.10 8.63 24.26
C VAL A 54 -8.69 8.91 23.74
N PRO A 55 -7.66 9.00 24.60
CA PRO A 55 -6.27 9.08 24.17
C PRO A 55 -5.86 7.85 23.34
N PHE A 56 -5.05 8.05 22.33
CA PHE A 56 -4.53 6.95 21.51
C PHE A 56 -3.42 6.21 22.23
N LYS A 57 -3.79 5.18 22.97
CA LYS A 57 -2.83 4.25 23.58
C LYS A 57 -2.39 3.23 22.56
N MET A 58 -1.22 3.45 21.97
CA MET A 58 -0.69 2.57 20.93
C MET A 58 -0.20 1.24 21.48
N TRP A 59 -0.43 0.19 20.72
CA TRP A 59 0.20 -1.11 20.90
C TRP A 59 1.63 -1.07 20.32
N ASP A 60 2.51 -1.96 20.78
CA ASP A 60 3.93 -1.96 20.37
C ASP A 60 4.10 -2.00 18.85
N PHE A 61 3.35 -2.85 18.15
CA PHE A 61 3.43 -2.92 16.68
C PHE A 61 2.96 -1.65 15.96
N GLN A 62 2.12 -0.82 16.60
CA GLN A 62 1.71 0.47 16.04
C GLN A 62 2.81 1.52 16.20
N GLN A 63 3.58 1.44 17.28
CA GLN A 63 4.78 2.27 17.47
C GLN A 63 5.85 1.88 16.45
N GLU A 64 6.15 0.58 16.32
CA GLU A 64 7.08 0.03 15.31
C GLU A 64 6.72 0.49 13.87
N LEU A 65 5.41 0.56 13.55
CA LEU A 65 4.94 1.06 12.26
C LEU A 65 5.24 2.55 12.06
N ILE A 66 4.98 3.41 13.06
CA ILE A 66 5.27 4.84 12.97
C ILE A 66 6.77 5.07 12.83
N GLU A 67 7.60 4.36 13.60
CA GLU A 67 9.06 4.40 13.51
C GLU A 67 9.51 3.99 12.10
N SER A 68 8.98 2.88 11.57
CA SER A 68 9.28 2.44 10.22
C SER A 68 8.92 3.49 9.15
N PHE A 69 7.74 4.13 9.27
CA PHE A 69 7.34 5.20 8.35
C PHE A 69 8.23 6.43 8.47
N HIS A 70 8.73 6.72 9.66
CA HIS A 70 9.60 7.85 9.91
C HIS A 70 11.01 7.62 9.35
N GLU A 71 11.59 6.47 9.57
CA GLU A 71 12.96 6.13 9.21
C GLU A 71 13.10 5.76 7.72
N ASN A 72 12.14 5.03 7.17
CA ASN A 72 12.26 4.50 5.81
C ASN A 72 11.52 5.35 4.78
N ARG A 73 12.10 5.42 3.58
CA ARG A 73 11.53 6.11 2.43
C ARG A 73 10.35 5.33 1.82
N PHE A 74 10.48 4.03 1.70
CA PHE A 74 9.48 3.15 1.14
C PHE A 74 9.04 2.13 2.19
N ASN A 75 7.75 2.05 2.43
CA ASN A 75 7.16 1.15 3.42
C ASN A 75 6.02 0.35 2.80
N ILE A 76 6.00 -0.95 3.09
CA ILE A 76 4.90 -1.83 2.75
C ILE A 76 4.48 -2.62 4.00
N ALA A 77 3.21 -2.52 4.39
CA ALA A 77 2.71 -3.17 5.60
C ALA A 77 1.51 -4.08 5.29
N LYS A 78 1.62 -5.33 5.71
CA LYS A 78 0.59 -6.35 5.63
C LYS A 78 -0.03 -6.54 7.02
N LEU A 79 -1.26 -6.05 7.20
CA LEU A 79 -1.90 -5.91 8.51
C LEU A 79 -3.30 -6.53 8.53
N PRO A 80 -3.67 -7.23 9.61
CA PRO A 80 -5.02 -7.76 9.79
C PRO A 80 -6.07 -6.65 9.87
N ARG A 81 -7.33 -7.03 9.71
CA ARG A 81 -8.45 -6.13 10.00
C ARG A 81 -8.49 -5.75 11.47
N GLN A 82 -8.98 -4.52 11.73
CA GLN A 82 -9.21 -3.99 13.08
C GLN A 82 -7.94 -3.98 13.96
N THR A 83 -6.80 -3.67 13.36
CA THR A 83 -5.52 -3.45 14.08
C THR A 83 -5.22 -1.98 14.32
N GLY A 84 -6.18 -1.10 14.08
CA GLY A 84 -5.96 0.36 14.19
C GLY A 84 -5.04 0.93 13.12
N LYS A 85 -4.74 0.17 12.04
CA LYS A 85 -3.84 0.58 10.95
C LYS A 85 -4.11 2.00 10.43
N SER A 86 -5.38 2.30 10.14
CA SER A 86 -5.78 3.62 9.61
C SER A 86 -5.49 4.75 10.60
N THR A 87 -5.76 4.53 11.89
CA THR A 87 -5.48 5.50 12.95
C THR A 87 -3.98 5.74 13.10
N THR A 88 -3.18 4.68 13.10
CA THR A 88 -1.71 4.76 13.18
C THR A 88 -1.14 5.58 12.01
N CYS A 89 -1.59 5.29 10.78
CA CYS A 89 -1.15 6.04 9.60
C CYS A 89 -1.59 7.51 9.64
N VAL A 90 -2.84 7.77 9.98
CA VAL A 90 -3.38 9.14 10.11
C VAL A 90 -2.60 9.94 11.14
N SER A 91 -2.22 9.34 12.26
CA SER A 91 -1.42 10.00 13.32
C SER A 91 -0.04 10.42 12.80
N TYR A 92 0.63 9.53 12.02
CA TYR A 92 1.91 9.85 11.40
C TYR A 92 1.78 10.93 10.32
N LEU A 93 0.75 10.85 9.46
CA LEU A 93 0.53 11.87 8.42
C LEU A 93 0.22 13.24 9.02
N LEU A 94 -0.55 13.29 10.12
CA LEU A 94 -0.82 14.53 10.84
C LEU A 94 0.47 15.12 11.44
N HIS A 95 1.28 14.30 12.11
CA HIS A 95 2.59 14.72 12.58
C HIS A 95 3.42 15.33 11.44
N TYR A 96 3.47 14.65 10.30
CA TYR A 96 4.30 15.07 9.17
C TYR A 96 3.92 16.45 8.64
N ILE A 97 2.62 16.75 8.45
CA ILE A 97 2.17 18.06 7.94
C ILE A 97 2.25 19.18 8.99
N LEU A 98 2.21 18.85 10.28
CA LEU A 98 2.31 19.84 11.35
C LEU A 98 3.75 20.36 11.54
N PHE A 99 4.73 19.46 11.43
CA PHE A 99 6.11 19.75 11.79
C PHE A 99 7.07 19.91 10.61
N ASN A 100 6.57 19.79 9.37
CA ASN A 100 7.34 20.08 8.15
C ASN A 100 6.63 21.15 7.33
N ASP A 101 7.40 22.09 6.80
CA ASP A 101 6.89 23.18 6.01
C ASP A 101 6.81 22.83 4.52
N ASN A 102 5.81 23.37 3.84
CA ASN A 102 5.62 23.25 2.38
C ASN A 102 5.60 21.79 1.86
N VAL A 103 5.02 20.86 2.62
CA VAL A 103 4.92 19.47 2.22
C VAL A 103 3.54 19.12 1.70
N ASN A 104 3.51 18.27 0.68
CA ASN A 104 2.29 17.76 0.07
C ASN A 104 2.13 16.26 0.40
N VAL A 105 0.96 15.88 0.93
CA VAL A 105 0.62 14.51 1.29
C VAL A 105 -0.60 14.05 0.51
N GLY A 106 -0.53 12.90 -0.14
CA GLY A 106 -1.65 12.27 -0.81
C GLY A 106 -2.16 11.06 -0.04
N ILE A 107 -3.43 11.07 0.38
CA ILE A 107 -4.15 9.89 0.88
C ILE A 107 -4.90 9.28 -0.30
N LEU A 108 -4.50 8.08 -0.70
CA LEU A 108 -5.07 7.37 -1.84
C LEU A 108 -5.66 6.03 -1.38
N ALA A 109 -6.87 5.73 -1.81
CA ALA A 109 -7.54 4.47 -1.52
C ALA A 109 -8.25 3.94 -2.78
N ASN A 110 -8.71 2.69 -2.74
CA ASN A 110 -9.45 2.09 -3.84
C ASN A 110 -10.75 2.87 -4.18
N LYS A 111 -11.35 3.54 -3.17
CA LYS A 111 -12.53 4.39 -3.33
C LYS A 111 -12.28 5.77 -2.73
N LEU A 112 -12.80 6.82 -3.40
CA LEU A 112 -12.70 8.20 -2.90
C LEU A 112 -13.36 8.37 -1.53
N SER A 113 -14.46 7.65 -1.25
CA SER A 113 -15.13 7.67 0.05
C SER A 113 -14.22 7.19 1.18
N THR A 114 -13.43 6.14 0.95
CA THR A 114 -12.45 5.61 1.92
C THR A 114 -11.32 6.63 2.16
N ALA A 115 -10.79 7.24 1.11
CA ALA A 115 -9.76 8.27 1.25
C ALA A 115 -10.27 9.50 2.04
N ARG A 116 -11.51 9.91 1.80
CA ARG A 116 -12.17 11.00 2.54
C ARG A 116 -12.46 10.65 4.00
N ASP A 117 -12.80 9.40 4.30
CA ASP A 117 -12.96 8.93 5.69
C ASP A 117 -11.63 9.03 6.46
N LEU A 118 -10.53 8.63 5.85
CA LEU A 118 -9.19 8.77 6.42
C LEU A 118 -8.81 10.24 6.67
N LEU A 119 -9.08 11.11 5.69
CA LEU A 119 -8.89 12.56 5.87
C LEU A 119 -9.76 13.11 6.99
N GLY A 120 -11.02 12.69 7.08
CA GLY A 120 -11.93 13.09 8.17
C GLY A 120 -11.42 12.67 9.56
N ARG A 121 -10.83 11.49 9.68
CA ARG A 121 -10.18 11.04 10.93
C ARG A 121 -8.97 11.91 11.27
N LEU A 122 -8.16 12.28 10.29
CA LEU A 122 -7.04 13.20 10.47
C LEU A 122 -7.53 14.57 10.93
N GLN A 123 -8.57 15.10 10.30
CA GLN A 123 -9.19 16.36 10.66
C GLN A 123 -9.73 16.35 12.10
N LEU A 124 -10.40 15.26 12.49
CA LEU A 124 -10.87 15.10 13.87
C LEU A 124 -9.71 15.06 14.87
N ALA A 125 -8.64 14.32 14.55
CA ALA A 125 -7.44 14.28 15.40
C ALA A 125 -6.81 15.67 15.54
N TYR A 126 -6.76 16.44 14.45
CA TYR A 126 -6.27 17.81 14.44
C TYR A 126 -7.13 18.73 15.32
N GLU A 127 -8.47 18.66 15.26
CA GLU A 127 -9.40 19.44 16.09
C GLU A 127 -9.24 19.18 17.58
N GLN A 128 -8.70 18.03 17.97
CA GLN A 128 -8.46 17.68 19.37
C GLN A 128 -7.10 18.15 19.89
N LEU A 129 -6.22 18.68 19.04
CA LEU A 129 -4.94 19.23 19.45
C LEU A 129 -5.11 20.54 20.23
N PRO A 130 -4.28 20.82 21.23
CA PRO A 130 -4.27 22.14 21.86
C PRO A 130 -3.87 23.21 20.82
N MET A 131 -4.48 24.40 20.93
CA MET A 131 -4.33 25.50 19.97
C MET A 131 -2.85 25.90 19.73
N TRP A 132 -2.00 25.79 20.75
CA TRP A 132 -0.58 26.13 20.61
C TRP A 132 0.19 25.12 19.74
N LEU A 133 -0.33 23.92 19.55
CA LEU A 133 0.27 22.89 18.70
C LEU A 133 -0.31 22.88 17.28
N GLN A 134 -1.44 23.57 17.08
CA GLN A 134 -2.07 23.67 15.75
C GLN A 134 -1.36 24.70 14.88
N GLN A 135 -1.18 24.40 13.59
CA GLN A 135 -0.92 25.38 12.54
C GLN A 135 -2.24 26.05 12.13
N GLY A 136 -2.23 27.30 11.67
CA GLY A 136 -3.46 27.95 11.19
C GLY A 136 -4.05 27.24 9.96
N ILE A 137 -5.37 27.17 9.87
CA ILE A 137 -6.07 26.55 8.74
C ILE A 137 -6.25 27.53 7.59
N VAL A 138 -5.77 27.17 6.40
CA VAL A 138 -6.00 27.88 5.12
C VAL A 138 -7.19 27.27 4.38
N VAL A 139 -7.21 25.94 4.25
CA VAL A 139 -8.29 25.17 3.60
C VAL A 139 -8.70 24.01 4.49
N TYR A 140 -10.00 23.82 4.66
CA TYR A 140 -10.57 22.74 5.44
C TYR A 140 -11.87 22.26 4.80
N ASN A 141 -11.82 21.14 4.11
CA ASN A 141 -12.98 20.55 3.45
C ASN A 141 -12.88 19.02 3.37
N LYS A 142 -13.91 18.34 2.86
CA LYS A 142 -13.97 16.87 2.78
C LYS A 142 -12.91 16.22 1.85
N GLY A 143 -12.25 17.00 1.01
CA GLY A 143 -11.25 16.48 0.05
C GLY A 143 -9.84 16.92 0.33
N SER A 144 -9.64 17.98 1.12
CA SER A 144 -8.31 18.53 1.39
C SER A 144 -8.26 19.37 2.67
N MET A 145 -7.05 19.49 3.20
CA MET A 145 -6.70 20.38 4.29
C MET A 145 -5.37 21.06 3.95
N GLU A 146 -5.28 22.37 4.18
CA GLU A 146 -4.09 23.18 3.96
C GLU A 146 -3.80 24.01 5.20
N LEU A 147 -2.55 24.02 5.62
CA LEU A 147 -2.05 24.69 6.82
C LEU A 147 -1.24 25.95 6.48
N GLU A 148 -1.12 26.88 7.43
CA GLU A 148 -0.39 28.14 7.27
C GLU A 148 1.12 27.95 7.02
N ASN A 149 1.72 26.82 7.44
CA ASN A 149 3.09 26.45 7.11
C ASN A 149 3.26 25.99 5.64
N GLY A 150 2.23 26.13 4.79
CA GLY A 150 2.23 25.74 3.38
C GLY A 150 2.03 24.24 3.13
N SER A 151 1.88 23.45 4.19
CA SER A 151 1.69 22.00 4.05
C SER A 151 0.23 21.65 3.71
N LYS A 152 0.08 20.66 2.83
CA LYS A 152 -1.23 20.25 2.28
C LYS A 152 -1.40 18.74 2.38
N ILE A 153 -2.65 18.33 2.59
CA ILE A 153 -3.05 16.93 2.49
C ILE A 153 -4.32 16.83 1.69
N LEU A 154 -4.39 15.87 0.78
CA LEU A 154 -5.53 15.66 -0.08
C LEU A 154 -5.94 14.18 -0.11
N ALA A 155 -7.23 13.93 -0.27
CA ALA A 155 -7.83 12.61 -0.41
C ALA A 155 -8.30 12.38 -1.85
N ALA A 156 -7.84 11.29 -2.48
CA ALA A 156 -8.23 10.89 -3.82
C ALA A 156 -8.40 9.37 -3.95
N SER A 157 -9.11 8.93 -4.98
CA SER A 157 -9.11 7.52 -5.36
C SER A 157 -7.81 7.19 -6.10
N THR A 158 -7.29 5.98 -5.90
CA THR A 158 -6.12 5.51 -6.63
C THR A 158 -6.49 5.32 -8.10
N SER A 159 -5.99 6.20 -8.95
CA SER A 159 -6.16 6.13 -10.41
C SER A 159 -4.92 6.69 -11.09
N ALA A 160 -4.69 6.31 -12.34
CA ALA A 160 -3.54 6.78 -13.12
C ALA A 160 -3.51 8.32 -13.29
N SER A 161 -4.66 8.99 -13.16
CA SER A 161 -4.80 10.45 -13.30
C SER A 161 -4.81 11.21 -11.97
N ALA A 162 -5.05 10.53 -10.84
CA ALA A 162 -5.27 11.19 -9.54
C ALA A 162 -4.08 12.01 -9.04
N VAL A 163 -2.88 11.69 -9.49
CA VAL A 163 -1.63 12.30 -9.02
C VAL A 163 -0.77 12.88 -10.15
N ARG A 164 -1.26 12.83 -11.41
CA ARG A 164 -0.53 13.42 -12.53
C ARG A 164 -0.46 14.94 -12.38
N GLY A 165 0.73 15.48 -12.52
CA GLY A 165 1.00 16.93 -12.42
C GLY A 165 1.10 17.45 -10.99
N MET A 166 1.03 16.57 -9.97
CA MET A 166 1.24 16.94 -8.57
C MET A 166 2.53 16.31 -8.05
N SER A 167 3.27 17.09 -7.26
CA SER A 167 4.44 16.59 -6.53
C SER A 167 4.04 16.32 -5.09
N PHE A 168 4.39 15.14 -4.58
CA PHE A 168 4.11 14.72 -3.21
C PHE A 168 5.38 14.43 -2.44
N ASN A 169 5.37 14.79 -1.16
CA ASN A 169 6.39 14.39 -0.20
C ASN A 169 6.05 13.02 0.42
N ILE A 170 4.75 12.75 0.63
CA ILE A 170 4.26 11.42 1.02
C ILE A 170 3.10 11.02 0.14
N ILE A 171 3.14 9.77 -0.36
CA ILE A 171 2.00 9.08 -0.94
C ILE A 171 1.64 7.92 -0.02
N PHE A 172 0.45 8.00 0.55
CA PHE A 172 -0.12 6.96 1.39
C PHE A 172 -1.20 6.21 0.62
N LEU A 173 -1.01 4.90 0.47
CA LEU A 173 -1.90 3.99 -0.26
C LEU A 173 -2.56 3.03 0.73
N ASP A 174 -3.85 3.25 1.00
CA ASP A 174 -4.65 2.38 1.85
C ASP A 174 -5.41 1.33 1.03
N GLU A 175 -5.53 0.14 1.59
CA GLU A 175 -6.23 -1.00 1.00
C GLU A 175 -5.72 -1.33 -0.42
N PHE A 176 -4.41 -1.21 -0.64
CA PHE A 176 -3.80 -1.31 -1.97
C PHE A 176 -4.03 -2.66 -2.66
N ALA A 177 -4.13 -3.76 -1.91
CA ALA A 177 -4.44 -5.08 -2.46
C ALA A 177 -5.83 -5.18 -3.11
N PHE A 178 -6.73 -4.23 -2.85
CA PHE A 178 -8.07 -4.20 -3.44
C PHE A 178 -8.17 -3.36 -4.71
N ILE A 179 -7.06 -2.80 -5.18
CA ILE A 179 -6.99 -2.06 -6.43
C ILE A 179 -6.81 -3.05 -7.58
N PRO A 180 -7.59 -2.95 -8.67
CA PRO A 180 -7.41 -3.80 -9.85
C PRO A 180 -5.97 -3.72 -10.39
N ASN A 181 -5.39 -4.86 -10.79
CA ASN A 181 -3.98 -4.94 -11.20
C ASN A 181 -3.61 -3.93 -12.29
N HIS A 182 -4.45 -3.78 -13.31
CA HIS A 182 -4.18 -2.83 -14.41
C HIS A 182 -4.13 -1.36 -13.93
N ILE A 183 -4.93 -0.99 -12.91
CA ILE A 183 -4.91 0.35 -12.30
C ILE A 183 -3.65 0.50 -11.45
N ALA A 184 -3.29 -0.51 -10.66
CA ALA A 184 -2.09 -0.50 -9.84
C ALA A 184 -0.82 -0.34 -10.69
N GLU A 185 -0.68 -1.10 -11.78
CA GLU A 185 0.43 -1.01 -12.73
C GLU A 185 0.50 0.37 -13.40
N GLN A 186 -0.63 0.89 -13.88
CA GLN A 186 -0.69 2.24 -14.48
C GLN A 186 -0.38 3.33 -13.47
N PHE A 187 -0.84 3.19 -12.23
CA PHE A 187 -0.54 4.11 -11.15
C PHE A 187 0.96 4.16 -10.89
N PHE A 188 1.62 3.02 -10.68
CA PHE A 188 3.06 2.97 -10.43
C PHE A 188 3.86 3.53 -11.61
N SER A 189 3.53 3.19 -12.85
CA SER A 189 4.22 3.75 -14.03
C SER A 189 4.08 5.27 -14.15
N SER A 190 2.95 5.83 -13.67
CA SER A 190 2.69 7.28 -13.74
C SER A 190 3.25 8.05 -12.54
N VAL A 191 3.30 7.43 -11.35
CA VAL A 191 3.65 8.08 -10.09
C VAL A 191 5.10 7.86 -9.72
N TYR A 192 5.66 6.72 -10.05
CA TYR A 192 7.05 6.37 -9.71
C TYR A 192 8.07 7.41 -10.20
N PRO A 193 7.96 7.99 -11.40
CA PRO A 193 8.87 9.06 -11.83
C PRO A 193 8.79 10.31 -10.94
N THR A 194 7.60 10.66 -10.44
CA THR A 194 7.44 11.81 -9.52
C THR A 194 8.01 11.54 -8.14
N ILE A 195 7.93 10.30 -7.67
CA ILE A 195 8.54 9.87 -6.41
C ILE A 195 10.06 9.88 -6.51
N THR A 196 10.61 9.45 -7.63
CA THR A 196 12.06 9.36 -7.83
C THR A 196 12.74 10.71 -8.05
N SER A 197 11.99 11.75 -8.41
CA SER A 197 12.53 13.12 -8.60
C SER A 197 13.00 13.77 -7.28
N GLY A 198 12.49 13.31 -6.13
CA GLY A 198 12.92 13.77 -4.80
C GLY A 198 13.69 12.69 -4.04
N THR A 199 14.67 13.08 -3.23
CA THR A 199 15.42 12.15 -2.36
C THR A 199 14.69 11.82 -1.06
N SER A 200 13.77 12.68 -0.61
CA SER A 200 13.04 12.58 0.66
C SER A 200 11.58 12.13 0.52
N THR A 201 11.09 11.94 -0.70
CA THR A 201 9.71 11.49 -0.95
C THR A 201 9.47 10.10 -0.38
N LYS A 202 8.38 9.92 0.35
CA LYS A 202 8.00 8.65 0.98
C LYS A 202 6.80 8.00 0.29
N VAL A 203 6.79 6.67 0.25
CA VAL A 203 5.63 5.87 -0.15
C VAL A 203 5.30 4.91 0.97
N ILE A 204 4.06 4.95 1.43
CA ILE A 204 3.55 4.07 2.47
C ILE A 204 2.37 3.29 1.90
N ILE A 205 2.51 1.98 1.79
CA ILE A 205 1.50 1.07 1.27
C ILE A 205 1.02 0.17 2.40
N ILE A 206 -0.28 0.18 2.67
CA ILE A 206 -0.87 -0.74 3.65
C ILE A 206 -2.05 -1.49 3.05
N SER A 207 -2.20 -2.75 3.44
CA SER A 207 -3.37 -3.55 3.07
C SER A 207 -3.52 -4.81 3.92
N THR A 208 -4.73 -5.37 3.97
CA THR A 208 -4.93 -6.81 4.09
C THR A 208 -4.68 -7.46 2.74
N PRO A 209 -4.23 -8.73 2.66
CA PRO A 209 -4.04 -9.44 1.40
C PRO A 209 -5.35 -9.64 0.62
N ASN A 210 -5.25 -9.60 -0.70
CA ASN A 210 -6.37 -9.92 -1.58
C ASN A 210 -5.87 -10.62 -2.85
N GLY A 211 -5.60 -11.92 -2.75
CA GLY A 211 -5.03 -12.70 -3.85
C GLY A 211 -3.58 -12.38 -4.19
N MET A 212 -3.06 -13.00 -5.24
CA MET A 212 -1.68 -12.83 -5.73
C MET A 212 -1.60 -11.72 -6.77
N ASN A 213 -1.82 -10.49 -6.35
CA ASN A 213 -1.88 -9.29 -7.18
C ASN A 213 -0.58 -8.46 -7.11
N HIS A 214 -0.64 -7.20 -7.55
CA HIS A 214 0.53 -6.30 -7.51
C HIS A 214 1.05 -6.06 -6.09
N PHE A 215 0.17 -6.00 -5.06
CA PHE A 215 0.58 -5.91 -3.66
C PHE A 215 1.37 -7.14 -3.21
N TYR A 216 0.93 -8.34 -3.60
CA TYR A 216 1.66 -9.58 -3.34
C TYR A 216 3.08 -9.55 -3.95
N LYS A 217 3.20 -9.12 -5.21
CA LYS A 217 4.50 -9.00 -5.87
C LYS A 217 5.43 -8.06 -5.11
N LEU A 218 4.96 -6.84 -4.80
CA LEU A 218 5.74 -5.86 -4.03
C LEU A 218 6.14 -6.40 -2.66
N TRP A 219 5.24 -7.12 -1.99
CA TRP A 219 5.47 -7.73 -0.68
C TRP A 219 6.56 -8.79 -0.73
N VAL A 220 6.47 -9.75 -1.65
CA VAL A 220 7.46 -10.83 -1.81
C VAL A 220 8.83 -10.25 -2.21
N ASP A 221 8.85 -9.26 -3.10
CA ASP A 221 10.09 -8.61 -3.50
C ASP A 221 10.74 -7.83 -2.34
N ALA A 222 9.95 -7.21 -1.46
CA ALA A 222 10.42 -6.57 -0.23
C ALA A 222 11.06 -7.59 0.73
N GLN A 223 10.37 -8.70 0.99
CA GLN A 223 10.90 -9.77 1.85
C GLN A 223 12.20 -10.39 1.33
N LYS A 224 12.36 -10.45 0.01
CA LYS A 224 13.56 -10.98 -0.66
C LYS A 224 14.66 -9.93 -0.89
N GLY A 225 14.45 -8.67 -0.44
CA GLY A 225 15.39 -7.58 -0.66
C GLY A 225 15.56 -7.17 -2.13
N ARG A 226 14.58 -7.48 -3.00
CA ARG A 226 14.61 -7.17 -4.44
C ARG A 226 14.13 -5.75 -4.75
N ASN A 227 13.45 -5.11 -3.83
CA ASN A 227 13.04 -3.71 -3.89
C ASN A 227 13.45 -2.96 -2.62
N GLY A 228 13.33 -1.63 -2.63
CA GLY A 228 13.75 -0.78 -1.51
C GLY A 228 12.69 -0.59 -0.42
N TYR A 229 11.67 -1.45 -0.33
CA TYR A 229 10.62 -1.32 0.69
C TYR A 229 11.01 -1.98 2.01
N ALA A 230 10.93 -1.23 3.10
CA ALA A 230 10.85 -1.79 4.44
C ALA A 230 9.48 -2.47 4.60
N TRP A 231 9.47 -3.76 4.98
CA TRP A 231 8.24 -4.52 5.12
C TRP A 231 7.88 -4.75 6.58
N ASN A 232 6.59 -4.63 6.90
CA ASN A 232 6.05 -4.82 8.25
C ASN A 232 4.87 -5.79 8.19
N GLU A 233 4.89 -6.79 9.06
CA GLU A 233 3.83 -7.78 9.20
C GLU A 233 3.37 -7.86 10.65
N VAL A 234 2.06 -7.85 10.85
CA VAL A 234 1.48 -8.02 12.18
C VAL A 234 0.62 -9.28 12.21
N HIS A 235 0.90 -10.16 13.16
CA HIS A 235 0.04 -11.32 13.40
C HIS A 235 -1.19 -10.89 14.23
N TRP A 236 -2.35 -11.48 13.95
CA TRP A 236 -3.62 -11.14 14.62
C TRP A 236 -3.56 -11.27 16.15
N SER A 237 -2.78 -12.20 16.68
CA SER A 237 -2.62 -12.43 18.12
C SER A 237 -1.85 -11.33 18.86
N LYS A 238 -1.18 -10.42 18.14
CA LYS A 238 -0.56 -9.23 18.74
C LYS A 238 -1.59 -8.16 19.16
N VAL A 239 -2.85 -8.31 18.75
CA VAL A 239 -3.93 -7.41 19.13
C VAL A 239 -4.49 -7.85 20.49
N PRO A 240 -4.48 -7.00 21.53
CA PRO A 240 -5.03 -7.35 22.83
C PRO A 240 -6.47 -7.87 22.77
N GLY A 241 -6.75 -8.93 23.54
CA GLY A 241 -8.05 -9.59 23.56
C GLY A 241 -8.30 -10.61 22.45
N ARG A 242 -7.34 -10.82 21.54
CA ARG A 242 -7.43 -11.85 20.50
C ARG A 242 -6.64 -13.08 20.91
N ASP A 243 -7.33 -14.05 21.48
CA ASP A 243 -6.82 -15.37 21.87
C ASP A 243 -7.36 -16.50 21.00
N ALA A 244 -7.07 -17.75 21.36
CA ALA A 244 -7.57 -18.94 20.63
C ALA A 244 -9.10 -18.99 20.60
N LYS A 245 -9.78 -18.64 21.71
CA LYS A 245 -11.23 -18.60 21.79
C LYS A 245 -11.84 -17.54 20.85
N TRP A 246 -11.21 -16.37 20.80
CA TRP A 246 -11.59 -15.31 19.84
C TRP A 246 -11.45 -15.82 18.40
N LYS A 247 -10.36 -16.54 18.07
CA LYS A 247 -10.16 -17.16 16.74
C LYS A 247 -11.28 -18.14 16.40
N GLU A 248 -11.56 -19.11 17.30
CA GLU A 248 -12.62 -20.08 17.09
C GLU A 248 -13.98 -19.42 16.88
N THR A 249 -14.32 -18.43 17.73
CA THR A 249 -15.58 -17.69 17.61
C THR A 249 -15.66 -16.92 16.28
N THR A 250 -14.56 -16.30 15.86
CA THR A 250 -14.51 -15.53 14.59
C THR A 250 -14.66 -16.46 13.39
N ILE A 251 -14.01 -17.62 13.40
CA ILE A 251 -14.16 -18.64 12.34
C ILE A 251 -15.60 -19.15 12.28
N ALA A 252 -16.20 -19.47 13.44
CA ALA A 252 -17.59 -19.95 13.51
C ALA A 252 -18.60 -18.93 12.95
N ASN A 253 -18.37 -17.65 13.16
CA ASN A 253 -19.24 -16.55 12.68
C ASN A 253 -18.95 -16.11 11.24
N THR A 254 -17.85 -16.55 10.64
CA THR A 254 -17.44 -16.18 9.28
C THR A 254 -17.12 -17.44 8.44
N SER A 255 -15.85 -17.72 8.28
CA SER A 255 -15.32 -18.96 7.72
C SER A 255 -13.81 -19.02 7.98
N GLU A 256 -13.24 -20.23 7.99
CA GLU A 256 -11.79 -20.43 8.10
C GLU A 256 -11.04 -19.68 6.99
N ARG A 257 -11.54 -19.73 5.76
CA ARG A 257 -10.97 -19.00 4.62
C ARG A 257 -10.94 -17.49 4.85
N GLN A 258 -12.05 -16.92 5.33
CA GLN A 258 -12.11 -15.49 5.60
C GLN A 258 -11.17 -15.11 6.76
N PHE A 259 -11.08 -15.94 7.79
CA PHE A 259 -10.14 -15.74 8.88
C PHE A 259 -8.69 -15.74 8.37
N THR A 260 -8.33 -16.73 7.56
CA THR A 260 -7.00 -16.86 6.98
C THR A 260 -6.62 -15.63 6.13
N GLN A 261 -7.53 -15.11 5.32
CA GLN A 261 -7.28 -13.92 4.51
C GLN A 261 -7.22 -12.64 5.33
N GLU A 262 -8.20 -12.40 6.19
CA GLU A 262 -8.43 -11.09 6.81
C GLU A 262 -7.68 -10.91 8.14
N PHE A 263 -7.35 -12.02 8.82
CA PHE A 263 -6.68 -12.00 10.12
C PHE A 263 -5.31 -12.66 10.12
N GLU A 264 -5.13 -13.82 9.52
CA GLU A 264 -3.80 -14.42 9.34
C GLU A 264 -3.01 -13.74 8.22
N CYS A 265 -3.69 -12.88 7.45
CA CYS A 265 -3.07 -12.12 6.36
C CYS A 265 -2.38 -13.01 5.31
N GLU A 266 -3.00 -14.16 5.01
CA GLU A 266 -2.50 -15.07 4.02
C GLU A 266 -2.92 -14.63 2.60
N PHE A 267 -1.99 -14.66 1.65
CA PHE A 267 -2.31 -14.43 0.24
C PHE A 267 -2.99 -15.69 -0.32
N LEU A 268 -4.30 -15.71 -0.26
CA LEU A 268 -5.08 -16.80 -0.83
C LEU A 268 -5.17 -16.62 -2.35
N GLY A 269 -4.94 -17.70 -3.10
CA GLY A 269 -5.27 -17.73 -4.52
C GLY A 269 -6.78 -17.63 -4.76
N SER A 270 -7.20 -17.43 -6.01
CA SER A 270 -8.63 -17.46 -6.35
C SER A 270 -9.25 -18.81 -5.99
N VAL A 271 -10.56 -18.82 -5.71
CA VAL A 271 -11.29 -20.06 -5.29
C VAL A 271 -11.23 -21.14 -6.35
N ASP A 272 -11.16 -20.71 -7.61
CA ASP A 272 -11.31 -21.58 -8.78
C ASP A 272 -9.96 -21.85 -9.48
N THR A 273 -8.82 -21.74 -8.76
CA THR A 273 -7.53 -22.14 -9.33
C THR A 273 -7.33 -23.65 -9.21
N LEU A 274 -6.90 -24.27 -10.29
CA LEU A 274 -6.52 -25.68 -10.34
C LEU A 274 -5.47 -26.06 -9.27
N ILE A 275 -4.60 -25.11 -8.93
CA ILE A 275 -3.54 -25.27 -7.92
C ILE A 275 -3.84 -24.33 -6.75
N THR A 276 -3.89 -24.88 -5.55
CA THR A 276 -4.12 -24.07 -4.33
C THR A 276 -2.98 -23.10 -4.09
N ALA A 277 -3.29 -21.95 -3.48
CA ALA A 277 -2.29 -20.91 -3.15
C ALA A 277 -1.14 -21.44 -2.28
N SER A 278 -1.41 -22.36 -1.36
CA SER A 278 -0.40 -23.03 -0.54
C SER A 278 0.61 -23.82 -1.38
N LYS A 279 0.15 -24.51 -2.41
CA LYS A 279 1.03 -25.21 -3.35
C LYS A 279 1.79 -24.23 -4.25
N LEU A 280 1.13 -23.16 -4.72
CA LEU A 280 1.82 -22.12 -5.52
C LEU A 280 2.94 -21.42 -4.77
N ARG A 281 2.84 -21.25 -3.45
CA ARG A 281 3.87 -20.61 -2.63
C ARG A 281 5.15 -21.43 -2.50
N VAL A 282 5.08 -22.74 -2.54
CA VAL A 282 6.26 -23.60 -2.44
C VAL A 282 6.90 -23.86 -3.79
N LEU A 283 6.28 -23.41 -4.90
CA LEU A 283 6.90 -23.46 -6.20
C LEU A 283 8.10 -22.51 -6.23
N THR A 284 9.25 -23.07 -6.47
CA THR A 284 10.46 -22.31 -6.81
C THR A 284 10.40 -21.96 -8.29
N TYR A 285 11.04 -20.86 -8.67
CA TYR A 285 11.23 -20.50 -10.08
C TYR A 285 12.69 -20.20 -10.31
N ASP A 286 13.16 -20.51 -11.51
CA ASP A 286 14.48 -20.20 -11.98
C ASP A 286 14.44 -18.93 -12.83
N ASP A 287 15.52 -18.16 -12.83
CA ASP A 287 15.66 -17.03 -13.71
C ASP A 287 15.92 -17.52 -15.14
N ALA A 288 15.36 -16.83 -16.13
CA ALA A 288 15.59 -17.16 -17.53
C ALA A 288 17.08 -16.95 -17.89
N ILE A 289 17.66 -17.88 -18.63
CA ILE A 289 19.05 -17.75 -19.17
C ILE A 289 19.13 -16.66 -20.24
N THR A 290 18.01 -16.42 -20.94
CA THR A 290 17.89 -15.38 -21.96
C THR A 290 16.46 -14.85 -21.99
N THR A 291 16.31 -13.52 -22.05
CA THR A 291 15.01 -12.87 -22.29
C THR A 291 15.11 -12.05 -23.57
N ASN A 292 14.21 -12.31 -24.51
CA ASN A 292 14.10 -11.57 -25.78
C ASN A 292 12.68 -11.03 -25.92
N GLY A 293 12.49 -9.75 -25.60
CA GLY A 293 11.18 -9.14 -25.53
C GLY A 293 10.28 -9.84 -24.50
N SER A 294 9.19 -10.45 -24.96
CA SER A 294 8.22 -11.18 -24.14
C SER A 294 8.49 -12.68 -24.03
N LEU A 295 9.61 -13.17 -24.60
CA LEU A 295 10.04 -14.56 -24.56
C LEU A 295 11.15 -14.75 -23.51
N ASP A 296 10.89 -15.59 -22.54
CA ASP A 296 11.87 -16.07 -21.56
C ASP A 296 12.29 -17.50 -21.92
N VAL A 297 13.60 -17.74 -22.03
CA VAL A 297 14.20 -19.06 -22.28
C VAL A 297 14.94 -19.50 -21.01
N TYR A 298 14.61 -20.69 -20.52
CA TYR A 298 15.20 -21.30 -19.33
C TYR A 298 16.24 -22.35 -19.66
N GLU A 299 16.05 -23.09 -20.78
CA GLU A 299 17.02 -24.07 -21.28
C GLU A 299 17.09 -23.94 -22.81
N ASN A 300 18.29 -24.10 -23.38
CA ASN A 300 18.45 -24.13 -24.83
C ASN A 300 17.91 -25.43 -25.42
N PRO A 301 17.38 -25.43 -26.66
CA PRO A 301 16.94 -26.64 -27.35
C PRO A 301 18.07 -27.70 -27.43
N ILE A 302 17.73 -28.92 -27.12
CA ILE A 302 18.65 -30.07 -27.22
C ILE A 302 18.26 -30.91 -28.43
N PRO A 303 19.21 -31.22 -29.37
CA PRO A 303 18.90 -32.05 -30.52
C PRO A 303 18.34 -33.44 -30.10
N ASN A 304 17.35 -33.91 -30.85
CA ASN A 304 16.64 -35.19 -30.62
C ASN A 304 15.83 -35.25 -29.30
N HIS A 305 15.49 -34.12 -28.72
CA HIS A 305 14.52 -34.04 -27.65
C HIS A 305 13.11 -33.79 -28.22
N ASP A 306 12.11 -34.28 -27.51
CA ASP A 306 10.69 -34.07 -27.83
C ASP A 306 10.14 -32.91 -27.00
N TYR A 307 9.50 -31.96 -27.69
CA TYR A 307 8.93 -30.76 -27.06
C TYR A 307 7.42 -30.65 -27.33
N ILE A 308 6.68 -30.21 -26.33
CA ILE A 308 5.28 -29.81 -26.47
C ILE A 308 5.17 -28.30 -26.28
N ILE A 309 4.39 -27.65 -27.16
CA ILE A 309 4.02 -26.25 -27.02
C ILE A 309 2.54 -26.18 -26.63
N CYS A 310 2.27 -25.61 -25.44
CA CYS A 310 0.90 -25.32 -24.99
C CYS A 310 0.62 -23.83 -25.20
N VAL A 311 -0.46 -23.51 -25.91
CA VAL A 311 -0.76 -22.17 -26.39
C VAL A 311 -2.12 -21.72 -25.88
N ASP A 312 -2.18 -20.49 -25.37
CA ASP A 312 -3.42 -19.77 -25.04
C ASP A 312 -3.42 -18.42 -25.76
N VAL A 313 -4.39 -18.20 -26.64
CA VAL A 313 -4.42 -17.06 -27.56
C VAL A 313 -5.54 -16.08 -27.20
N SER A 314 -5.19 -14.85 -26.93
CA SER A 314 -6.14 -13.74 -26.80
C SER A 314 -6.44 -13.10 -28.16
N ARG A 315 -7.48 -12.23 -28.19
CA ARG A 315 -7.85 -11.49 -29.41
C ARG A 315 -6.91 -10.33 -29.75
N GLY A 316 -5.85 -10.10 -28.96
CA GLY A 316 -4.87 -9.03 -29.20
C GLY A 316 -5.43 -7.61 -29.04
N LEU A 317 -6.47 -7.42 -28.21
CA LEU A 317 -7.10 -6.12 -27.94
C LEU A 317 -6.57 -5.48 -26.65
N ALA A 318 -5.38 -5.86 -26.19
CA ALA A 318 -4.74 -5.41 -24.93
C ALA A 318 -5.55 -5.66 -23.64
N GLN A 319 -6.65 -6.42 -23.71
CA GLN A 319 -7.47 -6.75 -22.57
C GLN A 319 -7.00 -8.04 -21.88
N ASP A 320 -6.43 -8.96 -22.65
CA ASP A 320 -5.96 -10.26 -22.17
C ASP A 320 -4.62 -10.60 -22.84
N TYR A 321 -3.87 -11.55 -22.26
CA TYR A 321 -2.58 -11.98 -22.80
C TYR A 321 -2.72 -13.13 -23.78
N SER A 322 -1.92 -13.11 -24.86
CA SER A 322 -1.55 -14.32 -25.58
C SER A 322 -0.33 -14.92 -24.91
N ALA A 323 -0.35 -16.20 -24.65
CA ALA A 323 0.72 -16.90 -23.95
C ALA A 323 1.00 -18.27 -24.55
N PHE A 324 2.24 -18.71 -24.48
CA PHE A 324 2.60 -20.11 -24.67
C PHE A 324 3.70 -20.54 -23.74
N VAL A 325 3.79 -21.85 -23.54
CA VAL A 325 4.90 -22.50 -22.83
C VAL A 325 5.44 -23.62 -23.70
N VAL A 326 6.77 -23.82 -23.64
CA VAL A 326 7.46 -24.95 -24.28
C VAL A 326 7.95 -25.88 -23.17
N ILE A 327 7.61 -27.16 -23.29
CA ILE A 327 7.91 -28.19 -22.30
C ILE A 327 8.73 -29.28 -22.98
N ASP A 328 9.93 -29.59 -22.46
CA ASP A 328 10.67 -30.80 -22.82
C ASP A 328 10.02 -32.01 -22.15
N ILE A 329 9.56 -32.94 -22.97
CA ILE A 329 8.86 -34.15 -22.53
C ILE A 329 9.66 -35.45 -22.75
N THR A 330 10.92 -35.32 -23.17
CA THR A 330 11.81 -36.44 -23.50
C THR A 330 11.99 -37.38 -22.31
N HIS A 331 12.17 -36.83 -21.13
CA HIS A 331 12.31 -37.59 -19.88
C HIS A 331 11.50 -36.98 -18.74
N ALA A 332 10.94 -37.82 -17.87
CA ALA A 332 10.34 -37.34 -16.63
C ALA A 332 11.38 -37.04 -15.56
N PRO A 333 11.22 -35.97 -14.74
CA PRO A 333 10.12 -35.00 -14.80
C PRO A 333 10.21 -34.07 -16.01
N TRP A 334 9.09 -33.74 -16.64
CA TRP A 334 9.03 -32.78 -17.72
C TRP A 334 9.48 -31.41 -17.26
N ARG A 335 10.16 -30.65 -18.14
CA ARG A 335 10.77 -29.36 -17.79
C ARG A 335 10.22 -28.25 -18.65
N LEU A 336 9.86 -27.11 -18.03
CA LEU A 336 9.52 -25.89 -18.73
C LEU A 336 10.82 -25.27 -19.25
N VAL A 337 11.00 -25.20 -20.57
CA VAL A 337 12.22 -24.70 -21.20
C VAL A 337 12.10 -23.28 -21.76
N ALA A 338 10.86 -22.87 -22.12
CA ALA A 338 10.59 -21.47 -22.49
C ALA A 338 9.14 -21.09 -22.20
N LYS A 339 8.92 -19.79 -21.98
CA LYS A 339 7.57 -19.20 -21.91
C LYS A 339 7.54 -17.87 -22.66
N TYR A 340 6.36 -17.56 -23.17
CA TYR A 340 6.03 -16.30 -23.81
C TYR A 340 4.73 -15.73 -23.26
N ARG A 341 4.64 -14.41 -23.07
CA ARG A 341 3.41 -13.77 -22.62
C ARG A 341 3.38 -12.30 -23.08
N ASP A 342 2.41 -11.95 -23.92
CA ASP A 342 2.27 -10.59 -24.44
C ASP A 342 0.80 -10.19 -24.61
N LYS A 343 0.48 -8.91 -24.40
CA LYS A 343 -0.87 -8.35 -24.59
C LYS A 343 -1.13 -7.81 -25.98
N ASP A 344 -0.08 -7.40 -26.68
CA ASP A 344 -0.19 -6.58 -27.90
C ASP A 344 0.01 -7.39 -29.19
N VAL A 345 0.25 -8.70 -29.06
CA VAL A 345 0.51 -9.57 -30.21
C VAL A 345 -0.78 -9.94 -30.92
N ARG A 346 -0.91 -9.49 -32.17
CA ARG A 346 -1.97 -9.95 -33.06
C ARG A 346 -1.72 -11.40 -33.49
N LEU A 347 -2.80 -12.14 -33.80
CA LEU A 347 -2.80 -13.57 -34.13
C LEU A 347 -1.75 -13.98 -35.18
N TYR A 348 -1.54 -13.16 -36.21
CA TYR A 348 -0.65 -13.47 -37.32
C TYR A 348 0.85 -13.46 -36.96
N PRO A 349 1.41 -12.43 -36.33
CA PRO A 349 2.78 -12.47 -35.83
C PRO A 349 3.04 -13.60 -34.83
N TYR A 350 2.01 -13.96 -34.03
CA TYR A 350 2.08 -15.01 -33.04
C TYR A 350 2.26 -16.41 -33.68
N ILE A 351 1.52 -16.69 -34.76
CA ILE A 351 1.67 -17.92 -35.53
C ILE A 351 3.05 -18.03 -36.16
N LEU A 352 3.59 -16.92 -36.71
CA LEU A 352 4.94 -16.89 -37.27
C LEU A 352 6.01 -17.18 -36.20
N LEU A 353 5.86 -16.62 -35.02
CA LEU A 353 6.76 -16.87 -33.89
C LEU A 353 6.73 -18.37 -33.49
N LEU A 354 5.57 -18.98 -33.42
CA LEU A 354 5.40 -20.41 -33.14
C LEU A 354 6.06 -21.29 -34.21
N VAL A 355 5.85 -20.96 -35.49
CA VAL A 355 6.44 -21.71 -36.65
C VAL A 355 7.95 -21.61 -36.62
N SER A 356 8.53 -20.44 -36.31
CA SER A 356 9.99 -20.26 -36.24
C SER A 356 10.65 -21.07 -35.09
N MET A 357 9.90 -21.38 -34.02
CA MET A 357 10.40 -22.19 -32.89
C MET A 357 10.33 -23.70 -33.13
N VAL A 358 9.48 -24.15 -34.04
CA VAL A 358 9.34 -25.60 -34.39
C VAL A 358 10.41 -26.03 -35.38
N HIS A 359 11.13 -25.10 -36.04
CA HIS A 359 12.14 -25.37 -37.04
C HIS A 359 13.59 -25.16 -36.55
N VAL A 360 13.80 -25.10 -35.24
CA VAL A 360 15.10 -25.14 -34.58
C VAL A 360 15.30 -26.50 -33.90
#